data_d1f361d97aa291f327a6c53818cb92c2
#
_entry.id   d1f361d97aa291f327a6c53818cb92c2
#
_cell.length_a   1.000
_cell.length_b   1.000
_cell.length_c   1.000
_cell.angle_alpha   90.00
_cell.angle_beta   90.00
_cell.angle_gamma   90.00
#
_symmetry.space_group_name_H-M   'P 1'
#
loop_
_entity.id
_entity.type
_entity.pdbx_description
1 polymer ?
#
loop_
_entity_poly.entity_id
_entity_poly.type
_entity_poly.pdbx_seq_one_letter_code
_entity_poly.pdbx_strand_id
1 'polypeptide(L)'
;MPRPLVCLGLAITVAIFSPAPFAADKAADKPTHKPIMSATVTRVNDGDSLEVKTEAGTARVRLTDIDSPEYDQPHASQASAALRAMLPIGANVELEVVTEDKFRRIVAVVWVLNDGNRINVNEVMLREGHAWAYRRYLRDPRFCELEAAARERKAGLWALPVSEWVYPPEWRFLKNGEIRTLPAPYAETLDTCLAVHGKAGAGTYEPPK
;
A
#
# COMPACT_ATOMS: atom_id res chain seq x y z
N MET A 1 61.89 9.42 -74.97
CA MET A 1 61.04 10.56 -74.57
C MET A 1 60.06 10.07 -73.56
N PRO A 2 60.23 10.36 -72.27
CA PRO A 2 59.26 9.93 -71.21
C PRO A 2 58.14 10.96 -71.09
N ARG A 3 56.95 10.46 -70.93
CA ARG A 3 55.66 11.21 -70.64
C ARG A 3 55.57 11.57 -69.16
N PRO A 4 55.13 12.74 -68.78
CA PRO A 4 54.93 13.08 -67.39
C PRO A 4 53.67 12.45 -66.82
N LEU A 5 53.78 11.87 -65.61
CA LEU A 5 52.62 11.46 -64.79
C LEU A 5 51.93 12.71 -64.17
N VAL A 6 50.66 12.82 -64.44
CA VAL A 6 49.82 13.81 -63.77
C VAL A 6 49.28 13.18 -62.46
N CYS A 7 49.71 13.66 -61.31
CA CYS A 7 49.13 13.32 -60.00
C CYS A 7 47.87 14.11 -59.80
N LEU A 8 46.78 13.41 -59.79
CA LEU A 8 45.41 13.96 -59.43
C LEU A 8 45.31 13.94 -57.91
N GLY A 9 45.47 15.09 -57.30
CA GLY A 9 45.27 15.23 -55.83
C GLY A 9 43.77 15.16 -55.47
N LEU A 10 43.43 14.13 -54.71
CA LEU A 10 42.06 13.97 -54.11
C LEU A 10 41.97 14.78 -52.82
N ALA A 11 41.28 15.90 -52.86
CA ALA A 11 41.03 16.70 -51.67
C ALA A 11 39.91 16.02 -50.83
N ILE A 12 40.30 15.46 -49.70
CA ILE A 12 39.34 14.92 -48.70
C ILE A 12 38.86 16.08 -47.84
N THR A 13 37.59 16.46 -48.05
CA THR A 13 36.90 17.42 -47.19
C THR A 13 36.42 16.70 -45.93
N VAL A 14 37.08 16.93 -44.81
CA VAL A 14 36.63 16.43 -43.50
C VAL A 14 35.53 17.34 -43.02
N ALA A 15 34.28 16.80 -43.04
CA ALA A 15 33.11 17.46 -42.41
C ALA A 15 33.24 17.33 -40.89
N ILE A 16 33.50 18.44 -40.23
CA ILE A 16 33.47 18.52 -38.77
C ILE A 16 32.05 18.48 -38.32
N PHE A 17 31.60 17.30 -37.83
CA PHE A 17 30.30 17.14 -37.22
C PHE A 17 30.38 17.71 -35.78
N SER A 18 29.84 18.92 -35.56
CA SER A 18 29.66 19.47 -34.21
C SER A 18 28.51 18.72 -33.55
N PRO A 19 28.73 18.03 -32.40
CA PRO A 19 27.60 17.50 -31.65
C PRO A 19 26.80 18.67 -31.05
N ALA A 20 25.49 18.70 -31.35
CA ALA A 20 24.58 19.59 -30.70
C ALA A 20 24.55 19.29 -29.18
N PRO A 21 24.47 20.32 -28.32
CA PRO A 21 24.36 20.09 -26.88
C PRO A 21 23.02 19.35 -26.57
N PHE A 22 23.15 18.17 -26.03
CA PHE A 22 22.06 17.42 -25.46
C PHE A 22 21.56 18.25 -24.27
N ALA A 23 20.44 18.94 -24.45
CA ALA A 23 19.74 19.56 -23.33
C ALA A 23 19.23 18.44 -22.44
N ALA A 24 19.96 18.17 -21.35
CA ALA A 24 19.48 17.35 -20.26
C ALA A 24 18.34 18.10 -19.60
N ASP A 25 17.12 17.73 -19.99
CA ASP A 25 15.91 18.08 -19.26
C ASP A 25 15.97 17.37 -17.90
N LYS A 26 16.58 18.04 -16.93
CA LYS A 26 16.47 17.70 -15.52
C LYS A 26 15.06 18.09 -15.07
N ALA A 27 14.07 17.28 -15.40
CA ALA A 27 12.91 17.13 -14.54
C ALA A 27 13.46 16.54 -13.22
N ALA A 28 13.81 17.45 -12.30
CA ALA A 28 14.07 17.08 -10.92
C ALA A 28 12.77 16.47 -10.41
N ASP A 29 12.71 15.15 -10.37
CA ASP A 29 11.75 14.40 -9.59
C ASP A 29 11.92 14.87 -8.14
N LYS A 30 11.10 15.83 -7.73
CA LYS A 30 10.99 16.21 -6.32
C LYS A 30 10.54 14.93 -5.62
N PRO A 31 11.34 14.37 -4.70
CA PRO A 31 10.83 13.32 -3.86
C PRO A 31 9.62 13.90 -3.15
N THR A 32 8.42 13.47 -3.52
CA THR A 32 7.19 13.78 -2.80
C THR A 32 7.27 13.03 -1.48
N HIS A 33 8.07 13.54 -0.56
CA HIS A 33 8.09 13.06 0.82
C HIS A 33 6.69 13.32 1.37
N LYS A 34 5.90 12.24 1.48
CA LYS A 34 4.64 12.32 2.19
C LYS A 34 4.91 12.79 3.62
N PRO A 35 4.07 13.63 4.19
CA PRO A 35 4.29 14.15 5.52
C PRO A 35 4.35 12.99 6.52
N ILE A 36 5.47 12.90 7.23
CA ILE A 36 5.65 11.98 8.35
C ILE A 36 5.29 12.72 9.62
N MET A 37 4.39 12.14 10.40
CA MET A 37 3.93 12.65 11.67
C MET A 37 4.32 11.69 12.78
N SER A 38 5.03 12.16 13.80
CA SER A 38 5.30 11.41 15.02
C SER A 38 4.07 11.40 15.92
N ALA A 39 3.76 10.26 16.50
CA ALA A 39 2.61 10.10 17.39
C ALA A 39 2.88 9.02 18.45
N THR A 40 2.08 9.02 19.52
CA THR A 40 2.11 8.00 20.56
C THR A 40 0.77 7.27 20.61
N VAL A 41 0.78 5.95 20.61
CA VAL A 41 -0.42 5.12 20.65
C VAL A 41 -1.13 5.29 22.00
N THR A 42 -2.42 5.62 21.97
CA THR A 42 -3.26 5.72 23.17
C THR A 42 -4.27 4.58 23.25
N ARG A 43 -4.70 4.01 22.10
CA ARG A 43 -5.65 2.91 22.03
C ARG A 43 -5.57 2.21 20.69
N VAL A 44 -5.75 0.89 20.67
CA VAL A 44 -6.03 0.11 19.46
C VAL A 44 -7.51 -0.28 19.48
N ASN A 45 -8.28 0.12 18.47
CA ASN A 45 -9.72 -0.09 18.41
C ASN A 45 -10.05 -1.49 17.85
N ASP A 46 -9.47 -1.82 16.71
CA ASP A 46 -9.65 -3.09 15.98
C ASP A 46 -8.34 -3.50 15.28
N GLY A 47 -8.40 -4.35 14.24
CA GLY A 47 -7.22 -4.86 13.53
C GLY A 47 -6.61 -3.88 12.53
N ASP A 48 -7.21 -2.71 12.30
CA ASP A 48 -6.70 -1.72 11.35
C ASP A 48 -6.98 -0.27 11.75
N SER A 49 -7.45 -0.03 12.97
CA SER A 49 -7.65 1.33 13.48
C SER A 49 -7.18 1.53 14.90
N LEU A 50 -6.64 2.71 15.18
CA LEU A 50 -6.08 3.08 16.48
C LEU A 50 -6.31 4.56 16.78
N GLU A 51 -6.12 4.93 18.02
CA GLU A 51 -6.06 6.31 18.49
C GLU A 51 -4.63 6.64 18.91
N VAL A 52 -4.21 7.84 18.56
CA VAL A 52 -2.87 8.34 18.85
C VAL A 52 -2.93 9.75 19.45
N LYS A 53 -1.91 10.09 20.22
CA LYS A 53 -1.63 11.46 20.62
C LYS A 53 -0.57 12.04 19.70
N THR A 54 -0.86 13.17 19.09
CA THR A 54 0.03 13.99 18.25
C THR A 54 0.30 15.32 18.94
N GLU A 55 1.15 16.16 18.36
CA GLU A 55 1.34 17.53 18.82
C GLU A 55 0.05 18.37 18.75
N ALA A 56 -0.81 18.10 17.77
CA ALA A 56 -2.10 18.78 17.58
C ALA A 56 -3.23 18.25 18.48
N GLY A 57 -2.99 17.15 19.24
CA GLY A 57 -3.99 16.52 20.08
C GLY A 57 -4.24 15.04 19.73
N THR A 58 -5.36 14.50 20.20
CA THR A 58 -5.74 13.11 19.91
C THR A 58 -6.33 12.99 18.52
N ALA A 59 -5.87 11.97 17.78
CA ALA A 59 -6.37 11.66 16.44
C ALA A 59 -6.69 10.17 16.31
N ARG A 60 -7.67 9.86 15.45
CA ARG A 60 -7.96 8.49 15.03
C ARG A 60 -7.21 8.19 13.74
N VAL A 61 -6.59 7.01 13.68
CA VAL A 61 -5.81 6.56 12.53
C VAL A 61 -6.44 5.30 11.94
N ARG A 62 -6.52 5.24 10.61
CA ARG A 62 -6.89 4.06 9.83
C ARG A 62 -5.67 3.61 9.02
N LEU A 63 -5.26 2.38 9.22
CA LEU A 63 -4.18 1.79 8.44
C LEU A 63 -4.62 1.71 6.97
N THR A 64 -3.83 2.29 6.07
CA THR A 64 -4.13 2.27 4.63
C THR A 64 -3.81 0.93 3.99
N ASP A 65 -4.37 0.68 2.82
CA ASP A 65 -4.12 -0.48 1.95
C ASP A 65 -4.57 -1.83 2.51
N ILE A 66 -5.01 -1.91 3.77
CA ILE A 66 -5.51 -3.12 4.41
C ILE A 66 -6.94 -2.94 4.94
N ASP A 67 -7.65 -4.05 5.12
CA ASP A 67 -8.96 -4.11 5.76
C ASP A 67 -9.02 -5.35 6.65
N SER A 68 -9.12 -5.15 7.96
CA SER A 68 -9.17 -6.24 8.92
C SER A 68 -10.60 -6.78 9.07
N PRO A 69 -10.77 -8.02 9.54
CA PRO A 69 -12.10 -8.53 9.88
C PRO A 69 -12.87 -7.60 10.83
N GLU A 70 -14.15 -7.41 10.55
CA GLU A 70 -15.06 -6.61 11.38
C GLU A 70 -15.26 -7.26 12.76
N TYR A 71 -15.66 -6.49 13.74
CA TYR A 71 -15.78 -6.90 15.16
C TYR A 71 -16.43 -8.27 15.39
N ASP A 72 -17.44 -8.61 14.63
CA ASP A 72 -18.20 -9.86 14.73
C ASP A 72 -17.88 -10.88 13.62
N GLN A 73 -16.81 -10.65 12.86
CA GLN A 73 -16.29 -11.61 11.90
C GLN A 73 -15.35 -12.62 12.56
N PRO A 74 -15.25 -13.85 12.01
CA PRO A 74 -14.17 -14.77 12.33
C PRO A 74 -12.80 -14.07 12.24
N HIS A 75 -11.93 -14.33 13.20
CA HIS A 75 -10.57 -13.77 13.31
C HIS A 75 -10.47 -12.29 13.73
N ALA A 76 -11.56 -11.57 13.97
CA ALA A 76 -11.51 -10.15 14.36
C ALA A 76 -10.74 -9.90 15.67
N SER A 77 -11.00 -10.74 16.69
CA SER A 77 -10.32 -10.65 17.99
C SER A 77 -8.81 -10.90 17.89
N GLN A 78 -8.41 -11.86 17.05
CA GLN A 78 -7.01 -12.19 16.80
C GLN A 78 -6.30 -11.06 16.04
N ALA A 79 -6.94 -10.48 15.03
CA ALA A 79 -6.43 -9.32 14.31
C ALA A 79 -6.20 -8.12 15.24
N SER A 80 -7.19 -7.83 16.07
CA SER A 80 -7.09 -6.77 17.09
C SER A 80 -5.99 -7.04 18.12
N ALA A 81 -5.84 -8.30 18.56
CA ALA A 81 -4.78 -8.69 19.49
C ALA A 81 -3.38 -8.56 18.85
N ALA A 82 -3.24 -8.94 17.58
CA ALA A 82 -1.98 -8.81 16.85
C ALA A 82 -1.56 -7.33 16.74
N LEU A 83 -2.49 -6.43 16.37
CA LEU A 83 -2.18 -5.01 16.29
C LEU A 83 -1.81 -4.43 17.67
N ARG A 84 -2.50 -4.83 18.75
CA ARG A 84 -2.14 -4.42 20.12
C ARG A 84 -0.76 -4.91 20.55
N ALA A 85 -0.37 -6.10 20.13
CA ALA A 85 0.96 -6.65 20.42
C ALA A 85 2.08 -5.85 19.74
N MET A 86 1.85 -5.41 18.50
CA MET A 86 2.80 -4.57 17.77
C MET A 86 2.81 -3.12 18.25
N LEU A 87 1.65 -2.62 18.65
CA LEU A 87 1.42 -1.22 19.03
C LEU A 87 0.83 -1.12 20.43
N PRO A 88 1.58 -1.47 21.50
CA PRO A 88 1.10 -1.30 22.86
C PRO A 88 0.86 0.18 23.18
N ILE A 89 -0.02 0.45 24.15
CA ILE A 89 -0.27 1.81 24.63
C ILE A 89 1.06 2.43 25.09
N GLY A 90 1.32 3.66 24.64
CA GLY A 90 2.56 4.38 24.86
C GLY A 90 3.64 4.14 23.81
N ALA A 91 3.43 3.23 22.84
CA ALA A 91 4.37 3.05 21.74
C ALA A 91 4.47 4.32 20.87
N ASN A 92 5.69 4.69 20.51
CA ASN A 92 5.94 5.74 19.55
C ASN A 92 5.85 5.19 18.13
N VAL A 93 5.13 5.88 17.27
CA VAL A 93 4.93 5.53 15.87
C VAL A 93 5.19 6.71 14.96
N GLU A 94 5.55 6.42 13.73
CA GLU A 94 5.56 7.39 12.64
C GLU A 94 4.40 7.10 11.69
N LEU A 95 3.62 8.11 11.39
CA LEU A 95 2.50 8.07 10.46
C LEU A 95 2.93 8.68 9.13
N GLU A 96 3.03 7.89 8.09
CA GLU A 96 3.14 8.40 6.73
C GLU A 96 1.73 8.69 6.23
N VAL A 97 1.33 9.96 6.35
CA VAL A 97 -0.04 10.39 6.11
C VAL A 97 -0.36 10.37 4.61
N VAL A 98 -1.45 9.70 4.26
CA VAL A 98 -1.97 9.61 2.88
C VAL A 98 -3.06 10.63 2.65
N THR A 99 -4.06 10.65 3.53
CA THR A 99 -5.25 11.52 3.44
C THR A 99 -5.99 11.53 4.79
N GLU A 100 -7.06 12.29 4.86
CA GLU A 100 -8.08 12.20 5.90
C GLU A 100 -9.37 11.64 5.26
N ASP A 101 -10.04 10.71 5.92
CA ASP A 101 -11.29 10.14 5.41
C ASP A 101 -12.53 10.96 5.87
N LYS A 102 -13.71 10.61 5.34
CA LYS A 102 -14.96 11.27 5.67
C LYS A 102 -15.36 11.20 7.16
N PHE A 103 -14.74 10.30 7.91
CA PHE A 103 -14.95 10.14 9.36
C PHE A 103 -13.90 10.89 10.19
N ARG A 104 -13.11 11.74 9.56
CA ARG A 104 -12.04 12.52 10.19
C ARG A 104 -10.95 11.63 10.80
N ARG A 105 -10.67 10.48 10.16
CA ARG A 105 -9.53 9.64 10.52
C ARG A 105 -8.35 9.95 9.61
N ILE A 106 -7.16 10.00 10.19
CA ILE A 106 -5.91 10.04 9.43
C ILE A 106 -5.73 8.67 8.78
N VAL A 107 -5.72 8.61 7.45
CA VAL A 107 -5.38 7.40 6.70
C VAL A 107 -3.87 7.39 6.48
N ALA A 108 -3.18 6.38 7.00
CA ALA A 108 -1.72 6.38 7.02
C ALA A 108 -1.11 4.98 6.88
N VAL A 109 0.15 4.95 6.43
CA VAL A 109 1.06 3.83 6.73
C VAL A 109 1.61 4.09 8.13
N VAL A 110 1.51 3.09 8.99
CA VAL A 110 2.00 3.15 10.37
C VAL A 110 3.34 2.43 10.46
N TRP A 111 4.33 3.14 10.97
CA TRP A 111 5.67 2.62 11.14
C TRP A 111 6.03 2.58 12.63
N VAL A 112 6.69 1.51 13.03
CA VAL A 112 7.30 1.39 14.36
C VAL A 112 8.80 1.14 14.22
N LEU A 113 9.58 1.70 15.13
CA LEU A 113 11.01 1.45 15.20
C LEU A 113 11.26 0.29 16.19
N ASN A 114 11.94 -0.74 15.72
CA ASN A 114 12.38 -1.85 16.53
C ASN A 114 13.87 -2.12 16.28
N ASP A 115 14.71 -1.96 17.29
CA ASP A 115 16.17 -2.14 17.21
C ASP A 115 16.81 -1.37 16.04
N GLY A 116 16.33 -0.15 15.80
CA GLY A 116 16.80 0.71 14.71
C GLY A 116 16.22 0.38 13.32
N ASN A 117 15.44 -0.68 13.20
CA ASN A 117 14.75 -1.03 11.95
C ASN A 117 13.36 -0.41 11.92
N ARG A 118 13.00 0.16 10.79
CA ARG A 118 11.66 0.72 10.54
C ARG A 118 10.75 -0.37 9.99
N ILE A 119 9.71 -0.73 10.74
CA ILE A 119 8.78 -1.82 10.41
C ILE A 119 7.45 -1.22 9.96
N ASN A 120 6.98 -1.61 8.78
CA ASN A 120 5.65 -1.28 8.26
C ASN A 120 4.60 -2.19 8.92
N VAL A 121 3.81 -1.63 9.83
CA VAL A 121 2.77 -2.36 10.57
C VAL A 121 1.67 -2.86 9.63
N ASN A 122 1.29 -2.08 8.62
CA ASN A 122 0.28 -2.46 7.64
C ASN A 122 0.70 -3.73 6.86
N GLU A 123 1.96 -3.80 6.43
CA GLU A 123 2.51 -4.98 5.76
C GLU A 123 2.57 -6.20 6.69
N VAL A 124 2.95 -6.01 7.95
CA VAL A 124 3.02 -7.12 8.92
C VAL A 124 1.63 -7.69 9.16
N MET A 125 0.60 -6.85 9.36
CA MET A 125 -0.78 -7.29 9.56
C MET A 125 -1.26 -8.15 8.39
N LEU A 126 -0.93 -7.76 7.18
CA LEU A 126 -1.30 -8.50 5.98
C LEU A 126 -0.51 -9.80 5.84
N ARG A 127 0.81 -9.73 6.00
CA ARG A 127 1.70 -10.89 5.88
C ARG A 127 1.36 -11.99 6.89
N GLU A 128 1.02 -11.63 8.11
CA GLU A 128 0.65 -12.57 9.15
C GLU A 128 -0.83 -13.02 9.09
N GLY A 129 -1.55 -12.59 8.05
CA GLY A 129 -2.93 -13.00 7.79
C GLY A 129 -3.94 -12.40 8.76
N HIS A 130 -3.71 -11.19 9.25
CA HIS A 130 -4.62 -10.48 10.15
C HIS A 130 -5.50 -9.46 9.41
N ALA A 131 -5.30 -9.29 8.12
CA ALA A 131 -6.07 -8.39 7.28
C ALA A 131 -6.12 -8.90 5.83
N TRP A 132 -7.03 -8.33 5.05
CA TRP A 132 -7.12 -8.43 3.60
C TRP A 132 -6.43 -7.21 2.97
N ALA A 133 -5.89 -7.33 1.76
CA ALA A 133 -5.55 -6.17 0.95
C ALA A 133 -6.85 -5.44 0.60
N TYR A 134 -6.93 -4.14 0.88
CA TYR A 134 -8.15 -3.36 0.67
C TYR A 134 -8.28 -2.93 -0.79
N ARG A 135 -8.80 -3.80 -1.66
CA ARG A 135 -8.83 -3.67 -3.12
C ARG A 135 -9.25 -2.28 -3.60
N ARG A 136 -10.31 -1.74 -3.01
CA ARG A 136 -10.88 -0.46 -3.42
C ARG A 136 -9.92 0.72 -3.23
N TYR A 137 -9.06 0.64 -2.24
CA TYR A 137 -8.16 1.74 -1.83
C TYR A 137 -6.70 1.35 -1.87
N LEU A 138 -6.41 0.21 -2.50
CA LEU A 138 -5.08 -0.32 -2.63
C LEU A 138 -4.22 0.60 -3.51
N ARG A 139 -3.11 1.07 -2.98
CA ARG A 139 -2.17 1.95 -3.66
C ARG A 139 -0.91 1.22 -4.09
N ASP A 140 -0.54 0.17 -3.36
CA ASP A 140 0.65 -0.61 -3.59
C ASP A 140 0.28 -2.06 -3.94
N PRO A 141 0.54 -2.52 -5.19
CA PRO A 141 0.22 -3.86 -5.63
C PRO A 141 0.93 -4.96 -4.84
N ARG A 142 2.05 -4.66 -4.17
CA ARG A 142 2.76 -5.61 -3.30
C ARG A 142 1.88 -6.16 -2.18
N PHE A 143 0.85 -5.41 -1.77
CA PHE A 143 -0.11 -5.91 -0.78
C PHE A 143 -0.92 -7.11 -1.28
N CYS A 144 -1.20 -7.20 -2.59
CA CYS A 144 -1.79 -8.40 -3.18
C CYS A 144 -0.86 -9.62 -3.07
N GLU A 145 0.44 -9.41 -3.30
CA GLU A 145 1.45 -10.47 -3.21
C GLU A 145 1.61 -10.96 -1.75
N LEU A 146 1.64 -10.03 -0.80
CA LEU A 146 1.71 -10.34 0.63
C LEU A 146 0.49 -11.15 1.09
N GLU A 147 -0.72 -10.79 0.65
CA GLU A 147 -1.92 -11.56 0.94
C GLU A 147 -1.88 -12.95 0.31
N ALA A 148 -1.49 -13.06 -0.96
CA ALA A 148 -1.37 -14.35 -1.64
C ALA A 148 -0.39 -15.27 -0.90
N ALA A 149 0.77 -14.75 -0.49
CA ALA A 149 1.75 -15.49 0.29
C ALA A 149 1.22 -15.88 1.69
N ALA A 150 0.41 -15.03 2.34
CA ALA A 150 -0.22 -15.36 3.61
C ALA A 150 -1.26 -16.49 3.46
N ARG A 151 -2.05 -16.46 2.40
CA ARG A 151 -3.02 -17.52 2.05
C ARG A 151 -2.33 -18.87 1.81
N GLU A 152 -1.26 -18.88 1.03
CA GLU A 152 -0.48 -20.08 0.73
C GLU A 152 0.06 -20.74 2.00
N ARG A 153 0.57 -19.93 2.94
CA ARG A 153 1.07 -20.42 4.24
C ARG A 153 -0.04 -20.71 5.25
N LYS A 154 -1.31 -20.44 4.92
CA LYS A 154 -2.45 -20.53 5.83
C LYS A 154 -2.21 -19.73 7.12
N ALA A 155 -1.65 -18.52 6.99
CA ALA A 155 -1.38 -17.65 8.11
C ALA A 155 -2.66 -16.96 8.61
N GLY A 156 -2.81 -16.81 9.92
CA GLY A 156 -3.89 -16.06 10.55
C GLY A 156 -5.29 -16.50 10.11
N LEU A 157 -6.09 -15.60 9.56
CA LEU A 157 -7.45 -15.86 9.07
C LEU A 157 -7.48 -16.92 7.95
N TRP A 158 -6.39 -17.08 7.20
CA TRP A 158 -6.28 -18.06 6.12
C TRP A 158 -6.16 -19.51 6.60
N ALA A 159 -5.94 -19.74 7.91
CA ALA A 159 -6.02 -21.06 8.53
C ALA A 159 -7.47 -21.53 8.79
N LEU A 160 -8.43 -20.60 8.74
CA LEU A 160 -9.85 -20.91 8.90
C LEU A 160 -10.38 -21.70 7.69
N PRO A 161 -11.51 -22.42 7.83
CA PRO A 161 -12.21 -23.00 6.69
C PRO A 161 -12.51 -21.91 5.63
N VAL A 162 -12.39 -22.25 4.34
CA VAL A 162 -12.62 -21.32 3.23
C VAL A 162 -14.02 -20.68 3.29
N SER A 163 -15.01 -21.37 3.83
CA SER A 163 -16.37 -20.84 4.05
C SER A 163 -16.41 -19.65 5.03
N GLU A 164 -15.36 -19.45 5.82
CA GLU A 164 -15.23 -18.34 6.77
C GLU A 164 -14.38 -17.18 6.20
N TRP A 165 -13.86 -17.33 4.99
CA TRP A 165 -13.13 -16.27 4.31
C TRP A 165 -14.11 -15.27 3.69
N VAL A 166 -14.54 -14.32 4.48
CA VAL A 166 -15.44 -13.28 4.04
C VAL A 166 -14.69 -11.95 3.98
N TYR A 167 -14.75 -11.31 2.83
CA TYR A 167 -14.12 -10.00 2.64
C TYR A 167 -14.85 -8.93 3.50
N PRO A 168 -14.16 -8.12 4.32
CA PRO A 168 -14.81 -7.21 5.25
C PRO A 168 -15.85 -6.26 4.63
N PRO A 169 -15.66 -5.68 3.42
CA PRO A 169 -16.71 -4.91 2.78
C PRO A 169 -18.00 -5.69 2.51
N GLU A 170 -17.90 -6.96 2.13
CA GLU A 170 -19.09 -7.82 1.89
C GLU A 170 -19.82 -8.12 3.19
N TRP A 171 -19.08 -8.32 4.28
CA TRP A 171 -19.65 -8.45 5.62
C TRP A 171 -20.44 -7.20 6.02
N ARG A 172 -19.88 -6.00 5.77
CA ARG A 172 -20.59 -4.73 6.01
C ARG A 172 -21.87 -4.61 5.18
N PHE A 173 -21.83 -4.98 3.90
CA PHE A 173 -23.00 -4.96 3.02
C PHE A 173 -24.09 -5.92 3.49
N LEU A 174 -23.74 -7.10 3.98
CA LEU A 174 -24.68 -8.04 4.58
C LEU A 174 -25.33 -7.45 5.83
N LYS A 175 -24.54 -6.88 6.73
CA LYS A 175 -25.04 -6.28 7.99
C LYS A 175 -25.93 -5.07 7.75
N ASN A 176 -25.67 -4.28 6.73
CA ASN A 176 -26.48 -3.13 6.36
C ASN A 176 -27.72 -3.50 5.53
N GLY A 177 -27.90 -4.79 5.20
CA GLY A 177 -29.02 -5.26 4.38
C GLY A 177 -28.90 -4.94 2.89
N GLU A 178 -27.74 -4.52 2.42
CA GLU A 178 -27.45 -4.21 1.01
C GLU A 178 -27.33 -5.49 0.18
N ILE A 179 -26.88 -6.60 0.79
CA ILE A 179 -26.94 -7.96 0.25
C ILE A 179 -27.66 -8.86 1.22
N ARG A 180 -28.34 -9.91 0.72
CA ARG A 180 -29.09 -10.86 1.55
C ARG A 180 -28.29 -12.10 1.93
N THR A 181 -27.32 -12.42 1.13
CA THR A 181 -26.44 -13.60 1.32
C THR A 181 -25.01 -13.19 1.03
N LEU A 182 -24.08 -13.77 1.78
CA LEU A 182 -22.67 -13.64 1.44
C LEU A 182 -22.41 -14.29 0.09
N PRO A 183 -21.58 -13.69 -0.78
CA PRO A 183 -21.13 -14.35 -2.00
C PRO A 183 -20.43 -15.68 -1.66
N ALA A 184 -20.32 -16.55 -2.66
CA ALA A 184 -19.57 -17.79 -2.51
C ALA A 184 -18.15 -17.48 -1.98
N PRO A 185 -17.52 -18.41 -1.24
CA PRO A 185 -16.21 -18.17 -0.64
C PRO A 185 -15.26 -17.53 -1.61
N TYR A 186 -14.64 -16.46 -1.17
CA TYR A 186 -13.87 -15.55 -2.00
C TYR A 186 -12.68 -16.27 -2.65
N ALA A 187 -12.87 -16.72 -3.89
CA ALA A 187 -11.86 -17.40 -4.70
C ALA A 187 -10.93 -16.39 -5.40
N GLU A 188 -10.67 -15.23 -4.76
CA GLU A 188 -9.74 -14.28 -5.35
C GLU A 188 -8.34 -14.84 -5.42
N THR A 189 -7.82 -14.80 -6.61
CA THR A 189 -6.43 -15.07 -6.91
C THR A 189 -5.61 -13.77 -6.81
N LEU A 190 -4.29 -13.90 -6.81
CA LEU A 190 -3.38 -12.76 -6.96
C LEU A 190 -3.75 -11.89 -8.18
N ASP A 191 -4.09 -12.53 -9.31
CA ASP A 191 -4.43 -11.83 -10.55
C ASP A 191 -5.69 -10.97 -10.43
N THR A 192 -6.72 -11.43 -9.70
CA THR A 192 -7.94 -10.63 -9.47
C THR A 192 -7.68 -9.44 -8.56
N CYS A 193 -6.85 -9.59 -7.53
CA CYS A 193 -6.42 -8.48 -6.68
C CYS A 193 -5.67 -7.44 -7.50
N LEU A 194 -4.69 -7.85 -8.31
CA LEU A 194 -3.91 -6.95 -9.17
C LEU A 194 -4.77 -6.28 -10.25
N ALA A 195 -5.75 -7.00 -10.83
CA ALA A 195 -6.66 -6.47 -11.84
C ALA A 195 -7.57 -5.35 -11.30
N VAL A 196 -7.97 -5.42 -10.03
CA VAL A 196 -8.75 -4.37 -9.37
C VAL A 196 -7.89 -3.14 -9.10
N HIS A 197 -6.64 -3.33 -8.67
CA HIS A 197 -5.68 -2.22 -8.49
C HIS A 197 -5.48 -1.41 -9.77
N GLY A 198 -5.34 -2.06 -10.91
CA GLY A 198 -5.17 -1.39 -12.20
C GLY A 198 -6.40 -0.59 -12.69
N LYS A 199 -7.60 -0.85 -12.15
CA LYS A 199 -8.86 -0.15 -12.49
C LYS A 199 -9.19 0.99 -11.52
N ALA A 200 -8.80 0.87 -10.27
CA ALA A 200 -8.89 1.94 -9.30
C ALA A 200 -7.76 2.92 -9.60
N GLY A 201 -8.02 3.92 -10.44
CA GLY A 201 -7.02 4.93 -10.80
C GLY A 201 -6.31 5.43 -9.57
N ALA A 202 -4.98 5.40 -9.60
CA ALA A 202 -4.13 5.85 -8.53
C ALA A 202 -4.56 7.26 -8.09
N GLY A 203 -5.17 7.40 -6.94
CA GLY A 203 -5.25 8.67 -6.24
C GLY A 203 -6.59 9.33 -5.99
N THR A 204 -7.73 8.77 -6.37
CA THR A 204 -9.02 9.34 -5.97
C THR A 204 -9.79 8.41 -5.05
N TYR A 205 -9.69 8.70 -3.75
CA TYR A 205 -10.62 8.15 -2.77
C TYR A 205 -12.00 8.78 -3.01
N GLU A 206 -12.91 8.04 -3.66
CA GLU A 206 -14.35 8.32 -3.54
C GLU A 206 -14.94 7.40 -2.47
N PRO A 207 -15.44 7.97 -1.36
CA PRO A 207 -16.18 7.17 -0.39
C PRO A 207 -17.44 6.60 -1.03
N PRO A 208 -17.94 5.43 -0.60
CA PRO A 208 -19.24 4.95 -1.02
C PRO A 208 -20.32 5.99 -0.70
N LYS A 209 -21.20 6.27 -1.69
CA LYS A 209 -22.39 7.11 -1.49
C LYS A 209 -23.35 6.40 -0.56
#